data_64748abf2703c97e22f19250ee5cbb57
#
_entry.id   64748abf2703c97e22f19250ee5cbb57
#
_cell.length_a   1.000
_cell.length_b   1.000
_cell.length_c   1.000
_cell.angle_alpha   90.00
_cell.angle_beta   90.00
_cell.angle_gamma   90.00
#
_symmetry.space_group_name_H-M   'P 1'
#
loop_
_entity.id
_entity.type
_entity.pdbx_description
1 polymer ?
#
loop_
_entity_poly.entity_id
_entity_poly.type
_entity_poly.pdbx_seq_one_letter_code
_entity_poly.pdbx_strand_id
1 'polypeptide(L)'
;MTQLSFVIPAYNASTTIARCLDSIYNLALAESEFEVICIDDCSKDNTIAVIEEYAKLHSNITLLRQTENHRQGAARNKGIAIAKGKYIVLVDSDDETDKGVLEALRLAETHDLDMVAMHYVNVNEKGNITEKEAITLNGIFTGKEMQTKHSYWGTAPWPYLYNASFLRKVNYPFAEDVLFEDSDFVNVHLYYAQKMMYCSACSYRIHYNSTSTTHTLSYKHMADYLLLGTRILRFYDSLEEQNSTYALGIKEGGCYNVWQGCRRLFKLQSPRDVLAFFERVDFYTDRKALLQDTQSPYFWNWWTKLCLRWKFMVIPLASISIFAYKLVKLR
;
A
#
# COMPACT_ATOMS: atom_id res chain seq x y z
N MET A 1 -15.48 14.95 -20.77
CA MET A 1 -14.14 14.98 -20.11
C MET A 1 -14.18 13.91 -19.03
N THR A 2 -13.23 13.00 -19.02
CA THR A 2 -13.19 11.88 -18.06
C THR A 2 -13.05 12.44 -16.64
N GLN A 3 -14.02 12.10 -15.77
CA GLN A 3 -14.04 12.58 -14.39
C GLN A 3 -13.24 11.66 -13.48
N LEU A 4 -13.34 10.33 -13.72
CA LEU A 4 -12.84 9.32 -12.83
C LEU A 4 -11.99 8.28 -13.57
N SER A 5 -10.82 7.95 -13.02
CA SER A 5 -10.00 6.82 -13.48
C SER A 5 -9.95 5.76 -12.38
N PHE A 6 -10.39 4.54 -12.69
CA PHE A 6 -10.18 3.37 -11.84
C PHE A 6 -8.89 2.68 -12.26
N VAL A 7 -7.92 2.58 -11.36
CA VAL A 7 -6.62 1.94 -11.61
C VAL A 7 -6.56 0.61 -10.86
N ILE A 8 -6.44 -0.48 -11.59
CA ILE A 8 -6.56 -1.86 -11.10
C ILE A 8 -5.26 -2.63 -11.39
N PRO A 9 -4.37 -2.83 -10.40
CA PRO A 9 -3.28 -3.77 -10.53
C PRO A 9 -3.84 -5.20 -10.50
N ALA A 10 -3.47 -6.05 -11.45
CA ALA A 10 -3.95 -7.42 -11.54
C ALA A 10 -2.77 -8.41 -11.65
N TYR A 11 -2.79 -9.44 -10.82
CA TYR A 11 -1.83 -10.55 -10.88
C TYR A 11 -2.49 -11.85 -10.41
N ASN A 12 -2.65 -12.82 -11.34
CA ASN A 12 -3.33 -14.09 -11.08
C ASN A 12 -4.70 -13.91 -10.41
N ALA A 13 -5.50 -13.02 -10.98
CA ALA A 13 -6.81 -12.60 -10.46
C ALA A 13 -8.00 -13.14 -11.28
N SER A 14 -7.80 -14.21 -12.06
CA SER A 14 -8.83 -14.74 -12.99
C SER A 14 -10.17 -15.09 -12.33
N THR A 15 -10.16 -15.39 -11.02
CA THR A 15 -11.38 -15.74 -10.25
C THR A 15 -12.08 -14.54 -9.61
N THR A 16 -11.43 -13.37 -9.56
CA THR A 16 -11.92 -12.21 -8.80
C THR A 16 -12.12 -10.97 -9.68
N ILE A 17 -11.30 -10.79 -10.72
CA ILE A 17 -11.29 -9.58 -11.53
C ILE A 17 -12.63 -9.28 -12.20
N ALA A 18 -13.42 -10.29 -12.57
CA ALA A 18 -14.75 -10.10 -13.13
C ALA A 18 -15.68 -9.39 -12.14
N ARG A 19 -15.71 -9.84 -10.87
CA ARG A 19 -16.49 -9.19 -9.81
C ARG A 19 -16.03 -7.74 -9.57
N CYS A 20 -14.74 -7.49 -9.58
CA CYS A 20 -14.18 -6.15 -9.46
C CYS A 20 -14.69 -5.25 -10.60
N LEU A 21 -14.56 -5.69 -11.85
CA LEU A 21 -15.02 -4.94 -13.02
C LEU A 21 -16.54 -4.73 -13.01
N ASP A 22 -17.33 -5.76 -12.71
CA ASP A 22 -18.79 -5.65 -12.58
C ASP A 22 -19.19 -4.58 -11.56
N SER A 23 -18.48 -4.48 -10.43
CA SER A 23 -18.77 -3.47 -9.41
C SER A 23 -18.60 -2.04 -9.93
N ILE A 24 -17.63 -1.82 -10.81
CA ILE A 24 -17.36 -0.51 -11.44
C ILE A 24 -18.42 -0.21 -12.51
N TYR A 25 -18.71 -1.16 -13.39
CA TYR A 25 -19.70 -0.96 -14.46
C TYR A 25 -21.15 -0.90 -13.96
N ASN A 26 -21.42 -1.40 -12.75
CA ASN A 26 -22.70 -1.24 -12.04
C ASN A 26 -22.86 0.12 -11.33
N LEU A 27 -21.85 0.99 -11.34
CA LEU A 27 -22.00 2.38 -10.91
C LEU A 27 -22.88 3.14 -11.91
N ALA A 28 -23.71 4.04 -11.40
CA ALA A 28 -24.60 4.86 -12.25
C ALA A 28 -23.81 6.00 -12.94
N LEU A 29 -22.76 5.66 -13.70
CA LEU A 29 -21.93 6.56 -14.50
C LEU A 29 -22.05 6.18 -15.98
N ALA A 30 -22.08 7.19 -16.86
CA ALA A 30 -21.91 6.94 -18.29
C ALA A 30 -20.45 6.58 -18.59
N GLU A 31 -20.19 5.66 -19.53
CA GLU A 31 -18.82 5.25 -19.89
C GLU A 31 -17.94 6.40 -20.38
N SER A 32 -18.53 7.49 -20.84
CA SER A 32 -17.80 8.71 -21.22
C SER A 32 -17.28 9.54 -20.04
N GLU A 33 -17.76 9.25 -18.81
CA GLU A 33 -17.42 9.98 -17.60
C GLU A 33 -16.25 9.32 -16.83
N PHE A 34 -15.97 8.03 -17.08
CA PHE A 34 -14.90 7.31 -16.42
C PHE A 34 -14.08 6.45 -17.39
N GLU A 35 -12.93 6.04 -16.94
CA GLU A 35 -12.10 5.02 -17.59
C GLU A 35 -11.67 3.96 -16.57
N VAL A 36 -11.41 2.76 -17.05
CA VAL A 36 -10.86 1.64 -16.28
C VAL A 36 -9.50 1.30 -16.84
N ILE A 37 -8.47 1.31 -16.00
CA ILE A 37 -7.09 1.03 -16.38
C ILE A 37 -6.64 -0.21 -15.61
N CYS A 38 -6.62 -1.35 -16.29
CA CYS A 38 -6.12 -2.61 -15.77
C CYS A 38 -4.65 -2.78 -16.11
N ILE A 39 -3.81 -3.05 -15.13
CA ILE A 39 -2.40 -3.31 -15.33
C ILE A 39 -2.10 -4.75 -14.90
N ASP A 40 -1.91 -5.63 -15.88
CA ASP A 40 -1.52 -7.02 -15.64
C ASP A 40 -0.02 -7.10 -15.32
N ASP A 41 0.29 -7.59 -14.12
CA ASP A 41 1.65 -7.72 -13.60
C ASP A 41 2.26 -9.10 -13.92
N CYS A 42 2.18 -9.50 -15.20
CA CYS A 42 2.69 -10.77 -15.73
C CYS A 42 1.95 -12.00 -15.18
N SER A 43 0.62 -12.00 -15.20
CA SER A 43 -0.23 -13.13 -14.78
C SER A 43 0.07 -14.42 -15.54
N LYS A 44 -0.10 -15.56 -14.86
CA LYS A 44 0.12 -16.91 -15.41
C LYS A 44 -1.18 -17.69 -15.56
N ASP A 45 -2.30 -17.11 -15.14
CA ASP A 45 -3.65 -17.65 -15.24
C ASP A 45 -4.45 -16.93 -16.33
N ASN A 46 -5.77 -17.09 -16.33
CA ASN A 46 -6.66 -16.49 -17.33
C ASN A 46 -7.03 -15.02 -17.06
N THR A 47 -6.34 -14.30 -16.16
CA THR A 47 -6.65 -12.90 -15.81
C THR A 47 -6.76 -12.02 -17.05
N ILE A 48 -5.76 -12.08 -17.94
CA ILE A 48 -5.73 -11.28 -19.17
C ILE A 48 -6.97 -11.58 -20.04
N ALA A 49 -7.29 -12.86 -20.24
CA ALA A 49 -8.43 -13.25 -21.08
C ALA A 49 -9.75 -12.70 -20.54
N VAL A 50 -9.95 -12.72 -19.22
CA VAL A 50 -11.15 -12.15 -18.58
C VAL A 50 -11.21 -10.64 -18.84
N ILE A 51 -10.13 -9.89 -18.65
CA ILE A 51 -10.10 -8.43 -18.89
C ILE A 51 -10.37 -8.12 -20.38
N GLU A 52 -9.82 -8.92 -21.29
CA GLU A 52 -10.05 -8.75 -22.75
C GLU A 52 -11.51 -8.96 -23.15
N GLU A 53 -12.24 -9.87 -22.49
CA GLU A 53 -13.69 -10.02 -22.73
C GLU A 53 -14.46 -8.75 -22.31
N TYR A 54 -14.10 -8.13 -21.18
CA TYR A 54 -14.68 -6.83 -20.80
C TYR A 54 -14.30 -5.73 -21.79
N ALA A 55 -13.06 -5.69 -22.29
CA ALA A 55 -12.62 -4.71 -23.26
C ALA A 55 -13.33 -4.81 -24.63
N LYS A 56 -13.95 -5.95 -24.94
CA LYS A 56 -14.82 -6.09 -26.12
C LYS A 56 -16.19 -5.45 -25.93
N LEU A 57 -16.67 -5.38 -24.70
CA LEU A 57 -17.97 -4.84 -24.33
C LEU A 57 -17.91 -3.36 -23.98
N HIS A 58 -16.79 -2.87 -23.45
CA HIS A 58 -16.62 -1.55 -22.89
C HIS A 58 -15.42 -0.83 -23.52
N SER A 59 -15.68 0.27 -24.22
CA SER A 59 -14.66 1.02 -24.97
C SER A 59 -13.74 1.87 -24.07
N ASN A 60 -14.12 2.07 -22.80
CA ASN A 60 -13.42 2.89 -21.83
C ASN A 60 -12.43 2.09 -20.93
N ILE A 61 -12.20 0.81 -21.23
CA ILE A 61 -11.20 -0.02 -20.55
C ILE A 61 -9.88 -0.04 -21.32
N THR A 62 -8.79 0.08 -20.59
CA THR A 62 -7.42 -0.04 -21.10
C THR A 62 -6.69 -1.15 -20.35
N LEU A 63 -6.15 -2.13 -21.08
CA LEU A 63 -5.29 -3.17 -20.51
C LEU A 63 -3.83 -2.92 -20.87
N LEU A 64 -2.99 -2.69 -19.85
CA LEU A 64 -1.54 -2.71 -19.98
C LEU A 64 -0.98 -4.03 -19.45
N ARG A 65 0.03 -4.58 -20.13
CA ARG A 65 0.68 -5.83 -19.73
C ARG A 65 2.14 -5.58 -19.40
N GLN A 66 2.59 -6.04 -18.25
CA GLN A 66 3.99 -6.04 -17.87
C GLN A 66 4.65 -7.35 -18.36
N THR A 67 5.90 -7.24 -18.77
CA THR A 67 6.70 -8.40 -19.24
C THR A 67 7.25 -9.22 -18.07
N GLU A 68 7.38 -8.59 -16.89
CA GLU A 68 7.85 -9.19 -15.65
C GLU A 68 6.99 -8.72 -14.49
N ASN A 69 6.98 -9.50 -13.41
CA ASN A 69 6.24 -9.13 -12.20
C ASN A 69 7.04 -8.13 -11.35
N HIS A 70 6.55 -6.89 -11.28
CA HIS A 70 7.12 -5.78 -10.51
C HIS A 70 6.26 -5.37 -9.31
N ARG A 71 5.31 -6.20 -8.93
CA ARG A 71 4.38 -6.00 -7.80
C ARG A 71 3.37 -4.88 -8.03
N GLN A 72 2.46 -4.75 -7.08
CA GLN A 72 1.32 -3.84 -7.16
C GLN A 72 1.74 -2.36 -7.28
N GLY A 73 2.84 -1.96 -6.61
CA GLY A 73 3.34 -0.59 -6.66
C GLY A 73 3.69 -0.13 -8.07
N ALA A 74 4.45 -0.93 -8.82
CA ALA A 74 4.80 -0.63 -10.21
C ALA A 74 3.56 -0.57 -11.12
N ALA A 75 2.62 -1.50 -10.92
CA ALA A 75 1.38 -1.51 -11.68
C ALA A 75 0.54 -0.25 -11.41
N ARG A 76 0.37 0.14 -10.12
CA ARG A 76 -0.35 1.39 -9.76
C ARG A 76 0.35 2.62 -10.32
N ASN A 77 1.68 2.71 -10.26
CA ASN A 77 2.45 3.83 -10.85
C ASN A 77 2.16 3.99 -12.35
N LYS A 78 2.18 2.88 -13.11
CA LYS A 78 1.87 2.91 -14.55
C LYS A 78 0.44 3.36 -14.81
N GLY A 79 -0.53 2.87 -14.04
CA GLY A 79 -1.92 3.28 -14.17
C GLY A 79 -2.13 4.77 -13.86
N ILE A 80 -1.56 5.26 -12.76
CA ILE A 80 -1.63 6.69 -12.38
C ILE A 80 -1.00 7.58 -13.46
N ALA A 81 0.10 7.13 -14.08
CA ALA A 81 0.80 7.91 -15.10
C ALA A 81 -0.04 8.17 -16.35
N ILE A 82 -0.88 7.21 -16.76
CA ILE A 82 -1.72 7.33 -17.96
C ILE A 82 -3.15 7.78 -17.67
N ALA A 83 -3.55 7.85 -16.40
CA ALA A 83 -4.89 8.25 -15.99
C ALA A 83 -5.25 9.65 -16.51
N LYS A 84 -6.42 9.76 -17.17
CA LYS A 84 -6.95 10.99 -17.77
C LYS A 84 -8.04 11.63 -16.91
N GLY A 85 -8.59 10.88 -15.94
CA GLY A 85 -9.59 11.37 -15.03
C GLY A 85 -9.10 12.52 -14.16
N LYS A 86 -10.00 13.43 -13.84
CA LYS A 86 -9.72 14.49 -12.86
C LYS A 86 -9.42 13.91 -11.48
N TYR A 87 -10.07 12.78 -11.15
CA TYR A 87 -9.86 12.02 -9.93
C TYR A 87 -9.48 10.57 -10.22
N ILE A 88 -8.76 9.95 -9.30
CA ILE A 88 -8.26 8.57 -9.40
C ILE A 88 -8.73 7.79 -8.19
N VAL A 89 -9.26 6.59 -8.42
CA VAL A 89 -9.52 5.55 -7.42
C VAL A 89 -8.63 4.35 -7.72
N LEU A 90 -7.91 3.89 -6.70
CA LEU A 90 -7.12 2.67 -6.77
C LEU A 90 -8.00 1.52 -6.28
N VAL A 91 -8.09 0.45 -7.05
CA VAL A 91 -8.96 -0.70 -6.72
C VAL A 91 -8.14 -1.98 -6.83
N ASP A 92 -8.15 -2.80 -5.78
CA ASP A 92 -7.49 -4.10 -5.83
C ASP A 92 -8.36 -5.10 -6.61
N SER A 93 -7.74 -5.96 -7.41
CA SER A 93 -8.45 -6.85 -8.36
C SER A 93 -9.29 -7.95 -7.71
N ASP A 94 -9.21 -8.10 -6.39
CA ASP A 94 -10.00 -9.03 -5.59
C ASP A 94 -11.10 -8.37 -4.75
N ASP A 95 -11.25 -7.03 -4.86
CA ASP A 95 -12.22 -6.23 -4.13
C ASP A 95 -13.32 -5.64 -5.03
N GLU A 96 -14.22 -4.86 -4.46
CA GLU A 96 -15.32 -4.19 -5.16
C GLU A 96 -15.42 -2.72 -4.77
N THR A 97 -15.79 -1.87 -5.74
CA THR A 97 -16.28 -0.51 -5.46
C THR A 97 -17.75 -0.53 -5.10
N ASP A 98 -18.24 0.51 -4.41
CA ASP A 98 -19.66 0.69 -4.13
C ASP A 98 -20.09 2.13 -4.47
N LYS A 99 -21.40 2.36 -4.51
CA LYS A 99 -22.02 3.62 -4.94
C LYS A 99 -21.56 4.85 -4.17
N GLY A 100 -21.02 4.68 -2.96
CA GLY A 100 -20.43 5.77 -2.19
C GLY A 100 -19.27 6.48 -2.89
N VAL A 101 -18.61 5.84 -3.86
CA VAL A 101 -17.57 6.51 -4.67
C VAL A 101 -18.14 7.70 -5.47
N LEU A 102 -19.41 7.65 -5.86
CA LEU A 102 -20.09 8.76 -6.56
C LEU A 102 -20.33 9.95 -5.62
N GLU A 103 -20.67 9.67 -4.37
CA GLU A 103 -20.78 10.72 -3.35
C GLU A 103 -19.42 11.33 -3.03
N ALA A 104 -18.37 10.50 -2.92
CA ALA A 104 -17.00 10.96 -2.75
C ALA A 104 -16.56 11.88 -3.91
N LEU A 105 -16.89 11.50 -5.16
CA LEU A 105 -16.62 12.32 -6.35
C LEU A 105 -17.35 13.65 -6.27
N ARG A 106 -18.64 13.65 -5.90
CA ARG A 106 -19.43 14.89 -5.74
C ARG A 106 -18.84 15.82 -4.68
N LEU A 107 -18.40 15.27 -3.54
CA LEU A 107 -17.74 16.04 -2.49
C LEU A 107 -16.43 16.65 -3.01
N ALA A 108 -15.61 15.84 -3.70
CA ALA A 108 -14.34 16.29 -4.26
C ALA A 108 -14.49 17.41 -5.27
N GLU A 109 -15.49 17.33 -6.16
CA GLU A 109 -15.78 18.38 -7.15
C GLU A 109 -16.34 19.64 -6.51
N THR A 110 -17.29 19.51 -5.58
CA THR A 110 -17.95 20.64 -4.94
C THR A 110 -16.99 21.51 -4.14
N HIS A 111 -16.01 20.87 -3.48
CA HIS A 111 -15.10 21.55 -2.55
C HIS A 111 -13.65 21.68 -3.07
N ASP A 112 -13.39 21.23 -4.30
CA ASP A 112 -12.04 21.21 -4.89
C ASP A 112 -11.00 20.59 -3.94
N LEU A 113 -11.27 19.31 -3.58
CA LEU A 113 -10.48 18.58 -2.60
C LEU A 113 -9.24 17.95 -3.21
N ASP A 114 -8.18 17.83 -2.40
CA ASP A 114 -6.98 17.06 -2.73
C ASP A 114 -7.26 15.55 -2.66
N MET A 115 -7.99 15.15 -1.61
CA MET A 115 -8.36 13.74 -1.36
C MET A 115 -9.71 13.66 -0.65
N VAL A 116 -10.42 12.56 -0.86
CA VAL A 116 -11.57 12.17 -0.02
C VAL A 116 -11.26 10.83 0.64
N ALA A 117 -11.36 10.77 1.97
CA ALA A 117 -11.36 9.51 2.68
C ALA A 117 -12.74 8.83 2.53
N MET A 118 -12.78 7.60 2.04
CA MET A 118 -14.01 6.88 1.70
C MET A 118 -14.29 5.77 2.72
N HIS A 119 -15.53 5.66 3.15
CA HIS A 119 -15.93 4.56 4.02
C HIS A 119 -15.86 3.21 3.30
N TYR A 120 -15.46 2.18 4.02
CA TYR A 120 -15.35 0.82 3.50
C TYR A 120 -15.79 -0.23 4.50
N VAL A 121 -16.09 -1.41 4.01
CA VAL A 121 -16.51 -2.57 4.80
C VAL A 121 -15.65 -3.79 4.47
N ASN A 122 -15.56 -4.72 5.42
CA ASN A 122 -14.93 -6.01 5.18
C ASN A 122 -16.02 -7.06 4.94
N VAL A 123 -15.83 -7.91 3.94
CA VAL A 123 -16.71 -9.02 3.59
C VAL A 123 -15.96 -10.32 3.83
N ASN A 124 -16.44 -11.14 4.77
CA ASN A 124 -15.80 -12.43 5.07
C ASN A 124 -16.17 -13.52 4.04
N GLU A 125 -15.56 -14.71 4.15
CA GLU A 125 -15.83 -15.87 3.26
C GLU A 125 -17.30 -16.25 3.15
N LYS A 126 -18.12 -15.95 4.17
CA LYS A 126 -19.56 -16.26 4.22
C LYS A 126 -20.43 -15.11 3.69
N GLY A 127 -19.81 -14.02 3.21
CA GLY A 127 -20.51 -12.83 2.76
C GLY A 127 -21.00 -11.91 3.89
N ASN A 128 -20.62 -12.17 5.15
CA ASN A 128 -20.99 -11.28 6.26
C ASN A 128 -20.14 -10.02 6.21
N ILE A 129 -20.80 -8.89 6.44
CA ILE A 129 -20.19 -7.56 6.43
C ILE A 129 -19.77 -7.16 7.83
N THR A 130 -18.58 -6.58 7.94
CA THR A 130 -18.10 -5.90 9.15
C THR A 130 -17.75 -4.48 8.78
N GLU A 131 -18.42 -3.53 9.43
CA GLU A 131 -18.19 -2.10 9.23
C GLU A 131 -16.82 -1.67 9.77
N LYS A 132 -16.18 -0.76 9.05
CA LYS A 132 -15.03 -0.03 9.58
C LYS A 132 -15.53 1.12 10.45
N GLU A 133 -14.82 1.41 11.54
CA GLU A 133 -15.09 2.59 12.37
C GLU A 133 -15.03 3.87 11.51
N ALA A 134 -16.08 4.70 11.64
CA ALA A 134 -16.19 5.93 10.88
C ALA A 134 -15.20 7.00 11.36
N ILE A 135 -14.73 7.85 10.44
CA ILE A 135 -13.96 9.04 10.78
C ILE A 135 -14.91 10.07 11.40
N THR A 136 -14.53 10.61 12.56
CA THR A 136 -15.34 11.61 13.29
C THR A 136 -15.04 13.06 12.91
N LEU A 137 -14.15 13.29 11.93
CA LEU A 137 -13.88 14.63 11.40
C LEU A 137 -15.01 15.10 10.51
N ASN A 138 -15.45 16.34 10.72
CA ASN A 138 -16.51 16.98 9.94
C ASN A 138 -15.97 18.13 9.09
N GLY A 139 -16.61 18.39 7.97
CA GLY A 139 -16.22 19.46 7.05
C GLY A 139 -14.88 19.19 6.37
N ILE A 140 -14.18 20.27 5.99
CA ILE A 140 -12.86 20.18 5.36
C ILE A 140 -11.79 20.14 6.45
N PHE A 141 -10.88 19.18 6.34
CA PHE A 141 -9.74 18.99 7.23
C PHE A 141 -8.47 18.66 6.41
N THR A 142 -7.32 18.73 7.04
CA THR A 142 -6.04 18.35 6.44
C THR A 142 -5.73 16.87 6.67
N GLY A 143 -4.89 16.28 5.82
CA GLY A 143 -4.43 14.90 6.04
C GLY A 143 -3.65 14.75 7.35
N LYS A 144 -2.95 15.80 7.81
CA LYS A 144 -2.29 15.82 9.13
C LYS A 144 -3.29 15.70 10.29
N GLU A 145 -4.42 16.41 10.22
CA GLU A 145 -5.48 16.30 11.22
C GLU A 145 -6.10 14.90 11.23
N MET A 146 -6.33 14.34 10.05
CA MET A 146 -6.84 12.99 9.93
C MET A 146 -5.89 11.97 10.58
N GLN A 147 -4.60 11.99 10.25
CA GLN A 147 -3.61 11.07 10.82
C GLN A 147 -3.47 11.23 12.33
N THR A 148 -3.53 12.46 12.85
CA THR A 148 -3.41 12.70 14.28
C THR A 148 -4.59 12.13 15.06
N LYS A 149 -5.81 12.22 14.53
CA LYS A 149 -7.03 11.76 15.20
C LYS A 149 -7.40 10.30 14.88
N HIS A 150 -6.99 9.82 13.72
CA HIS A 150 -7.37 8.51 13.16
C HIS A 150 -6.16 7.78 12.55
N SER A 151 -5.05 7.67 13.30
CA SER A 151 -3.80 7.04 12.86
C SER A 151 -3.96 5.61 12.35
N TYR A 152 -5.02 4.93 12.76
CA TYR A 152 -5.35 3.56 12.35
C TYR A 152 -6.37 3.46 11.20
N TRP A 153 -6.78 4.59 10.58
CA TRP A 153 -7.73 4.53 9.47
C TRP A 153 -7.22 3.67 8.30
N GLY A 154 -5.92 3.57 8.17
CA GLY A 154 -5.26 2.65 7.26
C GLY A 154 -4.23 3.35 6.39
N THR A 155 -3.21 2.59 6.05
CA THR A 155 -2.18 2.95 5.07
C THR A 155 -2.49 2.37 3.70
N ALA A 156 -3.60 1.65 3.53
CA ALA A 156 -4.05 1.14 2.26
C ALA A 156 -4.46 2.31 1.33
N PRO A 157 -4.17 2.22 0.02
CA PRO A 157 -4.40 3.33 -0.90
C PRO A 157 -5.82 3.39 -1.46
N TRP A 158 -6.58 2.30 -1.36
CA TRP A 158 -7.90 2.16 -1.96
C TRP A 158 -9.05 2.89 -1.21
N PRO A 159 -8.99 3.21 0.13
CA PRO A 159 -10.08 3.97 0.76
C PRO A 159 -9.92 5.49 0.54
N TYR A 160 -9.31 5.87 -0.56
CA TYR A 160 -9.16 7.28 -0.91
C TYR A 160 -9.49 7.52 -2.39
N LEU A 161 -10.21 8.60 -2.63
CA LEU A 161 -10.30 9.22 -3.94
C LEU A 161 -9.27 10.35 -4.00
N TYR A 162 -8.44 10.33 -5.01
CA TYR A 162 -7.31 11.26 -5.18
C TYR A 162 -7.56 12.24 -6.31
N ASN A 163 -7.32 13.53 -6.10
CA ASN A 163 -7.22 14.48 -7.20
C ASN A 163 -5.93 14.18 -8.01
N ALA A 164 -6.07 13.98 -9.31
CA ALA A 164 -4.95 13.61 -10.17
C ALA A 164 -3.86 14.69 -10.24
N SER A 165 -4.24 15.98 -10.21
CA SER A 165 -3.28 17.08 -10.21
C SER A 165 -2.52 17.17 -8.88
N PHE A 166 -3.19 16.87 -7.77
CA PHE A 166 -2.56 16.75 -6.45
C PHE A 166 -1.52 15.62 -6.43
N LEU A 167 -1.86 14.39 -6.90
CA LEU A 167 -0.90 13.30 -7.00
C LEU A 167 0.34 13.67 -7.82
N ARG A 168 0.14 14.30 -8.98
CA ARG A 168 1.25 14.76 -9.84
C ARG A 168 2.09 15.84 -9.19
N LYS A 169 1.49 16.74 -8.41
CA LYS A 169 2.19 17.80 -7.67
C LYS A 169 3.05 17.24 -6.55
N VAL A 170 2.52 16.29 -5.76
CA VAL A 170 3.26 15.63 -4.69
C VAL A 170 4.41 14.79 -5.25
N ASN A 171 4.19 14.14 -6.39
CA ASN A 171 5.18 13.37 -7.14
C ASN A 171 5.96 12.36 -6.29
N TYR A 172 5.23 11.59 -5.47
CA TYR A 172 5.80 10.53 -4.66
C TYR A 172 5.21 9.18 -5.12
N PRO A 173 5.94 8.39 -5.92
CA PRO A 173 5.44 7.13 -6.45
C PRO A 173 5.46 6.02 -5.40
N PHE A 174 4.65 4.99 -5.63
CA PHE A 174 4.77 3.73 -4.90
C PHE A 174 6.18 3.16 -5.04
N ALA A 175 6.65 2.46 -4.00
CA ALA A 175 7.84 1.64 -4.12
C ALA A 175 7.56 0.44 -5.04
N GLU A 176 8.51 0.15 -5.95
CA GLU A 176 8.38 -0.95 -6.90
C GLU A 176 9.16 -2.18 -6.42
N ASP A 177 8.81 -3.37 -6.93
CA ASP A 177 9.44 -4.66 -6.59
C ASP A 177 9.36 -5.07 -5.12
N VAL A 178 8.50 -4.42 -4.33
CA VAL A 178 8.32 -4.65 -2.90
C VAL A 178 6.85 -4.95 -2.55
N LEU A 179 6.64 -5.51 -1.37
CA LEU A 179 5.33 -5.64 -0.73
C LEU A 179 5.15 -4.53 0.31
N PHE A 180 3.89 -4.22 0.66
CA PHE A 180 3.52 -3.17 1.63
C PHE A 180 3.88 -1.75 1.17
N GLU A 181 3.99 -1.55 -0.14
CA GLU A 181 4.32 -0.30 -0.84
C GLU A 181 3.32 0.83 -0.60
N ASP A 182 2.18 0.49 -0.01
CA ASP A 182 1.08 1.38 0.32
C ASP A 182 1.39 2.28 1.53
N SER A 183 2.13 1.77 2.49
CA SER A 183 2.31 2.44 3.78
C SER A 183 3.04 3.77 3.68
N ASP A 184 4.07 3.90 2.87
CA ASP A 184 4.78 5.16 2.68
C ASP A 184 4.05 6.10 1.71
N PHE A 185 3.46 5.55 0.64
CA PHE A 185 2.69 6.32 -0.33
C PHE A 185 1.56 7.11 0.34
N VAL A 186 0.70 6.43 1.10
CA VAL A 186 -0.45 7.07 1.74
C VAL A 186 -0.01 8.10 2.77
N ASN A 187 0.97 7.78 3.62
CA ASN A 187 1.46 8.70 4.64
C ASN A 187 2.02 10.00 4.05
N VAL A 188 2.77 9.91 2.94
CA VAL A 188 3.32 11.09 2.27
C VAL A 188 2.20 11.94 1.65
N HIS A 189 1.23 11.32 0.97
CA HIS A 189 0.12 12.07 0.38
C HIS A 189 -0.76 12.74 1.45
N LEU A 190 -1.04 12.06 2.56
CA LEU A 190 -1.74 12.66 3.69
C LEU A 190 -0.97 13.85 4.29
N TYR A 191 0.36 13.78 4.33
CA TYR A 191 1.16 14.94 4.80
C TYR A 191 0.91 16.19 3.98
N TYR A 192 0.82 16.05 2.65
CA TYR A 192 0.65 17.19 1.74
C TYR A 192 -0.80 17.60 1.52
N ALA A 193 -1.79 16.76 1.81
CA ALA A 193 -3.20 17.05 1.60
C ALA A 193 -3.69 18.17 2.52
N GLN A 194 -4.10 19.29 1.93
CA GLN A 194 -4.59 20.47 2.65
C GLN A 194 -6.12 20.52 2.72
N LYS A 195 -6.80 19.87 1.77
CA LYS A 195 -8.24 19.85 1.67
C LYS A 195 -8.73 18.42 1.53
N MET A 196 -9.23 17.86 2.61
CA MET A 196 -9.84 16.53 2.64
C MET A 196 -11.23 16.58 3.24
N MET A 197 -12.07 15.66 2.87
CA MET A 197 -13.33 15.35 3.55
C MET A 197 -13.47 13.84 3.73
N TYR A 198 -14.39 13.45 4.61
CA TYR A 198 -14.78 12.06 4.77
C TYR A 198 -16.13 11.83 4.11
N CYS A 199 -16.22 10.81 3.27
CA CYS A 199 -17.46 10.30 2.70
C CYS A 199 -17.91 9.08 3.51
N SER A 200 -19.04 9.20 4.22
CA SER A 200 -19.57 8.12 5.07
C SER A 200 -20.37 7.07 4.30
N ALA A 201 -20.71 7.33 3.03
CA ALA A 201 -21.33 6.33 2.17
C ALA A 201 -20.32 5.22 1.86
N CYS A 202 -20.75 3.94 1.93
CA CYS A 202 -19.88 2.81 1.59
C CYS A 202 -19.43 2.92 0.15
N SER A 203 -18.11 3.01 -0.02
CA SER A 203 -17.46 3.21 -1.33
C SER A 203 -16.61 2.02 -1.75
N TYR A 204 -16.28 1.13 -0.81
CA TYR A 204 -15.33 0.03 -1.06
C TYR A 204 -15.67 -1.19 -0.19
N ARG A 205 -15.53 -2.38 -0.77
CA ARG A 205 -15.75 -3.67 -0.11
C ARG A 205 -14.51 -4.52 -0.22
N ILE A 206 -13.88 -4.81 0.90
CA ILE A 206 -12.71 -5.70 0.98
C ILE A 206 -13.21 -7.13 1.14
N HIS A 207 -12.87 -7.98 0.20
CA HIS A 207 -13.19 -9.40 0.27
C HIS A 207 -12.07 -10.20 0.93
N TYR A 208 -12.43 -11.07 1.86
CA TYR A 208 -11.46 -12.00 2.42
C TYR A 208 -10.86 -12.89 1.33
N ASN A 209 -9.54 -12.93 1.28
CA ASN A 209 -8.79 -13.76 0.35
C ASN A 209 -7.77 -14.61 1.12
N SER A 210 -7.98 -15.93 1.19
CA SER A 210 -7.09 -16.86 1.90
C SER A 210 -5.69 -16.95 1.27
N THR A 211 -5.55 -16.57 -0.01
CA THR A 211 -4.29 -16.57 -0.75
C THR A 211 -3.57 -15.22 -0.69
N SER A 212 -4.07 -14.27 0.12
CA SER A 212 -3.45 -12.96 0.28
C SER A 212 -1.97 -13.08 0.66
N THR A 213 -1.14 -12.27 0.00
CA THR A 213 0.31 -12.22 0.22
C THR A 213 0.69 -11.85 1.66
N THR A 214 -0.22 -11.23 2.41
CA THR A 214 -0.01 -10.87 3.82
C THR A 214 0.12 -12.06 4.76
N HIS A 215 -0.36 -13.24 4.34
CA HIS A 215 -0.31 -14.47 5.13
C HIS A 215 1.01 -15.25 4.99
N THR A 216 1.81 -14.98 3.95
CA THR A 216 3.08 -15.69 3.68
C THR A 216 4.28 -14.86 4.15
N LEU A 217 5.02 -15.36 5.15
CA LEU A 217 6.24 -14.71 5.63
C LEU A 217 7.47 -15.30 4.93
N SER A 218 8.18 -14.48 4.14
CA SER A 218 9.48 -14.82 3.56
C SER A 218 10.54 -13.79 3.96
N TYR A 219 11.82 -14.11 3.70
CA TYR A 219 12.91 -13.16 3.89
C TYR A 219 12.74 -11.89 3.03
N LYS A 220 12.09 -12.01 1.87
CA LYS A 220 11.75 -10.88 1.00
C LYS A 220 10.82 -9.90 1.70
N HIS A 221 9.71 -10.40 2.28
CA HIS A 221 8.77 -9.56 3.03
C HIS A 221 9.46 -8.78 4.16
N MET A 222 10.42 -9.42 4.83
CA MET A 222 11.16 -8.77 5.92
C MET A 222 12.07 -7.66 5.42
N ALA A 223 12.75 -7.89 4.28
CA ALA A 223 13.59 -6.89 3.64
C ALA A 223 12.76 -5.71 3.10
N ASP A 224 11.57 -5.99 2.56
CA ASP A 224 10.65 -4.98 2.07
C ASP A 224 10.15 -4.06 3.20
N TYR A 225 9.85 -4.59 4.39
CA TYR A 225 9.58 -3.77 5.58
C TYR A 225 10.74 -2.82 5.95
N LEU A 226 11.98 -3.29 5.84
CA LEU A 226 13.15 -2.44 6.11
C LEU A 226 13.29 -1.33 5.08
N LEU A 227 13.09 -1.65 3.80
CA LEU A 227 13.13 -0.66 2.73
C LEU A 227 12.09 0.43 2.96
N LEU A 228 10.84 0.04 3.21
CA LEU A 228 9.75 0.98 3.44
C LEU A 228 9.97 1.81 4.70
N GLY A 229 10.41 1.19 5.79
CA GLY A 229 10.79 1.91 6.99
C GLY A 229 11.86 2.97 6.72
N THR A 230 12.88 2.64 5.90
CA THR A 230 13.92 3.58 5.49
C THR A 230 13.37 4.72 4.62
N ARG A 231 12.46 4.43 3.69
CA ARG A 231 11.80 5.46 2.85
C ARG A 231 11.01 6.43 3.72
N ILE A 232 10.23 5.92 4.67
CA ILE A 232 9.45 6.74 5.61
C ILE A 232 10.38 7.60 6.49
N LEU A 233 11.47 7.04 7.01
CA LEU A 233 12.43 7.79 7.83
C LEU A 233 13.16 8.88 7.02
N ARG A 234 13.53 8.62 5.77
CA ARG A 234 14.08 9.65 4.87
C ARG A 234 13.08 10.77 4.60
N PHE A 235 11.81 10.42 4.42
CA PHE A 235 10.76 11.42 4.29
C PHE A 235 10.65 12.25 5.57
N TYR A 236 10.64 11.62 6.76
CA TYR A 236 10.67 12.33 8.03
C TYR A 236 11.89 13.28 8.13
N ASP A 237 13.10 12.83 7.75
CA ASP A 237 14.31 13.64 7.80
C ASP A 237 14.26 14.86 6.85
N SER A 238 13.43 14.81 5.82
CA SER A 238 13.21 15.92 4.88
C SER A 238 12.20 16.96 5.37
N LEU A 239 11.49 16.69 6.48
CA LEU A 239 10.46 17.60 6.99
C LEU A 239 11.09 18.78 7.76
N GLU A 240 10.58 19.99 7.52
CA GLU A 240 10.99 21.19 8.25
C GLU A 240 10.51 21.15 9.72
N GLU A 241 9.31 20.62 9.97
CA GLU A 241 8.67 20.57 11.28
C GLU A 241 8.79 19.18 11.95
N GLN A 242 10.00 18.69 12.17
CA GLN A 242 10.25 17.33 12.70
C GLN A 242 9.68 17.09 14.10
N ASN A 243 9.42 18.12 14.88
CA ASN A 243 8.88 18.03 16.24
C ASN A 243 7.36 18.10 16.32
N SER A 244 6.66 18.25 15.20
CA SER A 244 5.19 18.22 15.19
C SER A 244 4.67 16.82 15.51
N THR A 245 3.49 16.73 16.14
CA THR A 245 2.85 15.44 16.48
C THR A 245 2.73 14.54 15.26
N TYR A 246 2.43 15.13 14.11
CA TYR A 246 2.33 14.38 12.86
C TYR A 246 3.67 13.85 12.39
N ALA A 247 4.72 14.66 12.38
CA ALA A 247 6.06 14.24 11.96
C ALA A 247 6.60 13.13 12.88
N LEU A 248 6.34 13.22 14.18
CA LEU A 248 6.68 12.15 15.13
C LEU A 248 5.92 10.85 14.82
N GLY A 249 4.65 10.93 14.44
CA GLY A 249 3.87 9.77 13.99
C GLY A 249 4.45 9.11 12.73
N ILE A 250 4.92 9.90 11.76
CA ILE A 250 5.65 9.39 10.57
C ILE A 250 6.93 8.66 11.02
N LYS A 251 7.72 9.26 11.90
CA LYS A 251 8.93 8.63 12.46
C LYS A 251 8.63 7.31 13.13
N GLU A 252 7.59 7.26 13.97
CA GLU A 252 7.16 6.03 14.64
C GLU A 252 6.74 4.96 13.63
N GLY A 253 6.00 5.32 12.58
CA GLY A 253 5.64 4.43 11.48
C GLY A 253 6.86 3.85 10.77
N GLY A 254 7.86 4.69 10.47
CA GLY A 254 9.14 4.25 9.90
C GLY A 254 9.88 3.29 10.82
N CYS A 255 10.02 3.64 12.10
CA CYS A 255 10.65 2.78 13.12
C CYS A 255 9.89 1.45 13.30
N TYR A 256 8.54 1.48 13.25
CA TYR A 256 7.71 0.28 13.31
C TYR A 256 7.98 -0.66 12.15
N ASN A 257 8.06 -0.15 10.92
CA ASN A 257 8.37 -0.98 9.74
C ASN A 257 9.78 -1.60 9.86
N VAL A 258 10.78 -0.83 10.26
CA VAL A 258 12.13 -1.36 10.54
C VAL A 258 12.07 -2.49 11.58
N TRP A 259 11.35 -2.27 12.68
CA TRP A 259 11.16 -3.29 13.70
C TRP A 259 10.43 -4.54 13.20
N GLN A 260 9.39 -4.39 12.37
CA GLN A 260 8.66 -5.51 11.76
C GLN A 260 9.58 -6.38 10.89
N GLY A 261 10.47 -5.77 10.11
CA GLY A 261 11.48 -6.48 9.34
C GLY A 261 12.45 -7.25 10.25
N CYS A 262 13.00 -6.58 11.26
CA CYS A 262 14.02 -7.14 12.15
C CYS A 262 13.48 -8.26 13.05
N ARG A 263 12.33 -8.09 13.72
CA ARG A 263 11.79 -9.06 14.69
C ARG A 263 11.46 -10.42 14.08
N ARG A 264 11.19 -10.44 12.77
CA ARG A 264 10.80 -11.65 12.05
C ARG A 264 11.98 -12.46 11.54
N LEU A 265 13.20 -11.89 11.54
CA LEU A 265 14.42 -12.59 11.12
C LEU A 265 14.63 -13.92 11.84
N PHE A 266 14.25 -13.99 13.13
CA PHE A 266 14.35 -15.21 13.93
C PHE A 266 13.34 -16.31 13.56
N LYS A 267 12.33 -15.97 12.75
CA LYS A 267 11.40 -16.96 12.19
C LYS A 267 11.96 -17.65 10.96
N LEU A 268 13.04 -17.13 10.38
CA LEU A 268 13.75 -17.77 9.28
C LEU A 268 14.45 -19.04 9.80
N GLN A 269 14.23 -20.13 9.09
CA GLN A 269 14.70 -21.46 9.52
C GLN A 269 16.11 -21.80 9.03
N SER A 270 16.67 -20.98 8.14
CA SER A 270 17.93 -21.24 7.46
C SER A 270 18.87 -20.06 7.54
N PRO A 271 20.17 -20.26 7.86
CA PRO A 271 21.19 -19.22 7.77
C PRO A 271 21.33 -18.61 6.36
N ARG A 272 21.02 -19.39 5.30
CA ARG A 272 21.03 -18.91 3.93
C ARG A 272 19.93 -17.84 3.69
N ASP A 273 18.74 -18.04 4.26
CA ASP A 273 17.64 -17.08 4.14
C ASP A 273 17.97 -15.77 4.88
N VAL A 274 18.67 -15.85 6.01
CA VAL A 274 19.15 -14.66 6.74
C VAL A 274 20.20 -13.91 5.91
N LEU A 275 21.11 -14.63 5.26
CA LEU A 275 22.11 -14.02 4.36
C LEU A 275 21.42 -13.34 3.18
N ALA A 276 20.49 -14.02 2.49
CA ALA A 276 19.72 -13.47 1.38
C ALA A 276 18.90 -12.25 1.78
N PHE A 277 18.37 -12.22 3.00
CA PHE A 277 17.73 -11.03 3.56
C PHE A 277 18.69 -9.83 3.62
N PHE A 278 19.90 -10.00 4.16
CA PHE A 278 20.87 -8.89 4.26
C PHE A 278 21.42 -8.47 2.90
N GLU A 279 21.56 -9.39 1.95
CA GLU A 279 21.94 -9.07 0.56
C GLU A 279 20.87 -8.19 -0.10
N ARG A 280 19.59 -8.53 0.08
CA ARG A 280 18.49 -7.73 -0.43
C ARG A 280 18.42 -6.35 0.25
N VAL A 281 18.61 -6.27 1.55
CA VAL A 281 18.67 -5.00 2.28
C VAL A 281 19.79 -4.12 1.76
N ASP A 282 20.96 -4.67 1.50
CA ASP A 282 22.09 -3.92 0.95
C ASP A 282 21.81 -3.36 -0.46
N PHE A 283 21.06 -4.10 -1.27
CA PHE A 283 20.70 -3.68 -2.61
C PHE A 283 19.68 -2.51 -2.62
N TYR A 284 18.70 -2.56 -1.72
CA TYR A 284 17.57 -1.62 -1.73
C TYR A 284 17.67 -0.48 -0.72
N THR A 285 18.48 -0.60 0.33
CA THR A 285 18.50 0.37 1.44
C THR A 285 19.83 1.09 1.56
N ASP A 286 19.75 2.39 1.87
CA ASP A 286 20.89 3.13 2.34
C ASP A 286 21.27 2.65 3.77
N ARG A 287 22.32 1.85 3.84
CA ARG A 287 22.90 1.35 5.07
C ARG A 287 23.16 2.45 6.11
N LYS A 288 23.55 3.63 5.63
CA LYS A 288 23.87 4.77 6.47
C LYS A 288 22.64 5.28 7.20
N ALA A 289 21.48 5.37 6.54
CA ALA A 289 20.24 5.77 7.16
C ALA A 289 19.78 4.77 8.25
N LEU A 290 19.84 3.46 7.97
CA LEU A 290 19.52 2.43 8.97
C LEU A 290 20.45 2.43 10.19
N LEU A 291 21.73 2.76 9.99
CA LEU A 291 22.72 2.80 11.06
C LEU A 291 22.65 4.09 11.91
N GLN A 292 22.13 5.18 11.35
CA GLN A 292 21.98 6.47 12.03
C GLN A 292 20.80 6.53 12.99
N ASP A 293 19.75 5.70 12.79
CA ASP A 293 18.62 5.65 13.73
C ASP A 293 19.05 5.00 15.05
N THR A 294 19.59 5.84 15.96
CA THR A 294 20.11 5.43 17.27
C THR A 294 19.04 5.36 18.36
N GLN A 295 17.83 5.86 18.11
CA GLN A 295 16.82 6.10 19.16
C GLN A 295 15.69 5.05 19.22
N SER A 296 15.72 4.02 18.37
CA SER A 296 14.71 2.96 18.47
C SER A 296 14.92 2.16 19.76
N PRO A 297 13.89 2.06 20.63
CA PRO A 297 13.99 1.36 21.93
C PRO A 297 14.06 -0.17 21.78
N TYR A 298 14.08 -0.69 20.57
CA TYR A 298 13.95 -2.11 20.33
C TYR A 298 15.32 -2.78 20.21
N PHE A 299 15.60 -3.76 21.12
CA PHE A 299 16.79 -4.61 21.17
C PHE A 299 17.17 -5.21 19.80
N TRP A 300 16.19 -5.53 18.97
CA TRP A 300 16.37 -6.10 17.63
C TRP A 300 17.06 -5.18 16.63
N ASN A 301 16.94 -3.87 16.80
CA ASN A 301 17.66 -2.90 16.01
C ASN A 301 19.16 -2.95 16.26
N TRP A 302 19.57 -3.19 17.51
CA TRP A 302 20.98 -3.35 17.83
C TRP A 302 21.60 -4.57 17.12
N TRP A 303 20.90 -5.72 17.13
CA TRP A 303 21.36 -6.92 16.48
C TRP A 303 21.44 -6.77 14.96
N THR A 304 20.42 -6.19 14.33
CA THR A 304 20.40 -5.89 12.90
C THR A 304 21.49 -4.90 12.52
N LYS A 305 21.70 -3.86 13.32
CA LYS A 305 22.81 -2.90 13.14
C LYS A 305 24.17 -3.59 13.23
N LEU A 306 24.33 -4.54 14.15
CA LEU A 306 25.55 -5.35 14.27
C LEU A 306 25.79 -6.19 13.01
N CYS A 307 24.78 -6.88 12.51
CA CYS A 307 24.87 -7.67 11.28
C CYS A 307 25.13 -6.80 10.05
N LEU A 308 24.48 -5.64 9.94
CA LEU A 308 24.73 -4.68 8.85
C LEU A 308 26.14 -4.09 8.90
N ARG A 309 26.68 -3.89 10.09
CA ARG A 309 28.03 -3.35 10.29
C ARG A 309 29.13 -4.38 10.02
N TRP A 310 28.85 -5.65 10.31
CA TRP A 310 29.82 -6.76 10.27
C TRP A 310 29.26 -7.96 9.47
N LYS A 311 29.24 -7.83 8.13
CA LYS A 311 28.67 -8.87 7.24
C LYS A 311 29.17 -10.29 7.50
N PHE A 312 30.45 -10.43 7.84
CA PHE A 312 31.05 -11.76 8.14
C PHE A 312 30.50 -12.39 9.42
N MET A 313 29.84 -11.61 10.28
CA MET A 313 29.18 -12.11 11.50
C MET A 313 27.77 -12.61 11.27
N VAL A 314 27.17 -12.34 10.09
CA VAL A 314 25.77 -12.68 9.81
C VAL A 314 25.51 -14.17 9.96
N ILE A 315 26.33 -15.03 9.33
CA ILE A 315 26.12 -16.49 9.36
C ILE A 315 26.29 -17.08 10.77
N PRO A 316 27.39 -16.77 11.51
CA PRO A 316 27.55 -17.25 12.87
C PRO A 316 26.44 -16.77 13.81
N LEU A 317 26.09 -15.48 13.76
CA LEU A 317 25.04 -14.91 14.61
C LEU A 317 23.65 -15.45 14.27
N ALA A 318 23.33 -15.63 12.99
CA ALA A 318 22.10 -16.25 12.54
C ALA A 318 21.98 -17.69 13.02
N SER A 319 23.05 -18.49 12.90
CA SER A 319 23.07 -19.87 13.36
C SER A 319 22.82 -19.99 14.86
N ILE A 320 23.46 -19.15 15.68
CA ILE A 320 23.26 -19.08 17.13
C ILE A 320 21.81 -18.68 17.46
N SER A 321 21.29 -17.66 16.79
CA SER A 321 19.95 -17.14 17.04
C SER A 321 18.85 -18.13 16.64
N ILE A 322 19.00 -18.81 15.51
CA ILE A 322 18.09 -19.87 15.07
C ILE A 322 18.11 -21.06 16.04
N PHE A 323 19.29 -21.44 16.52
CA PHE A 323 19.43 -22.50 17.52
C PHE A 323 18.74 -22.11 18.84
N ALA A 324 18.99 -20.90 19.35
CA ALA A 324 18.35 -20.40 20.56
C ALA A 324 16.82 -20.33 20.43
N TYR A 325 16.29 -19.85 19.27
CA TYR A 325 14.86 -19.84 19.02
C TYR A 325 14.23 -21.23 19.00
N LYS A 326 14.90 -22.21 18.40
CA LYS A 326 14.43 -23.61 18.42
C LYS A 326 14.39 -24.19 19.83
N LEU A 327 15.38 -23.88 20.66
CA LEU A 327 15.42 -24.31 22.07
C LEU A 327 14.28 -23.71 22.91
N VAL A 328 13.90 -22.44 22.66
CA VAL A 328 12.78 -21.78 23.36
C VAL A 328 11.43 -22.35 22.93
N LYS A 329 11.29 -22.82 21.67
CA LYS A 329 10.04 -23.44 21.18
C LYS A 329 9.86 -24.90 21.65
N LEU A 330 10.91 -25.55 22.14
CA LEU A 330 10.86 -26.90 22.65
C LEU A 330 10.59 -26.97 24.17
N ARG A 331 10.49 -25.83 24.83
CA ARG A 331 10.01 -25.65 26.20
C ARG A 331 8.58 -25.11 26.19
#